data_0a3cbd4579e88b3c442bba8829191f26
#
_entry.id   0a3cbd4579e88b3c442bba8829191f26
#
_cell.length_a   1.000
_cell.length_b   1.000
_cell.length_c   1.000
_cell.angle_alpha   90.00
_cell.angle_beta   90.00
_cell.angle_gamma   90.00
#
_symmetry.space_group_name_H-M   'P 1'
#
loop_
_entity.id
_entity.type
_entity.pdbx_description
1 polymer ?
#
loop_
_entity_poly.entity_id
_entity_poly.type
_entity_poly.pdbx_seq_one_letter_code
_entity_poly.pdbx_strand_id
1 'polypeptide(L)'
;MDDEGNGAVVPVEEQARAAESFVQGLLDAFALGAGVKTTIVDDEVALDVTGDHLGLLVGPRGATLNAIEELVRTVVQRQTDGHGVRISVDVGGYRAKRREALEEFTRTLAARVLESGRPLALEPMSAADRKVVHDVAGTIDGVASESEGEDPRRRVVLRPA
;
A
#
# COMPACT_ATOMS: atom_id res chain seq x y z
N MET A 1 -17.14 32.13 28.87
CA MET A 1 -16.41 32.79 27.77
C MET A 1 -15.65 31.67 27.10
N ASP A 2 -16.38 30.97 26.21
CA ASP A 2 -15.95 29.72 25.60
C ASP A 2 -15.06 30.09 24.40
N ASP A 3 -13.77 29.89 24.53
CA ASP A 3 -12.82 29.92 23.44
C ASP A 3 -12.97 28.56 22.70
N GLU A 4 -13.99 28.49 21.84
CA GLU A 4 -14.08 27.44 20.87
C GLU A 4 -12.92 27.61 19.89
N GLY A 5 -11.85 26.88 20.15
CA GLY A 5 -10.76 26.70 19.20
C GLY A 5 -11.31 26.11 17.92
N ASN A 6 -11.84 26.97 17.06
CA ASN A 6 -12.19 26.67 15.68
C ASN A 6 -10.89 26.42 14.90
N GLY A 7 -10.34 25.22 15.04
CA GLY A 7 -9.26 24.74 14.20
C GLY A 7 -9.76 24.80 12.76
N ALA A 8 -9.32 25.81 12.00
CA ALA A 8 -9.68 25.95 10.61
C ALA A 8 -9.33 24.64 9.87
N VAL A 9 -10.33 23.95 9.31
CA VAL A 9 -10.12 22.75 8.52
C VAL A 9 -9.23 23.12 7.33
N VAL A 10 -8.04 22.52 7.26
CA VAL A 10 -7.11 22.77 6.16
C VAL A 10 -7.71 22.17 4.89
N PRO A 11 -7.88 22.94 3.81
CA PRO A 11 -8.47 22.48 2.55
C PRO A 11 -7.69 21.27 1.97
N VAL A 12 -8.41 20.37 1.29
CA VAL A 12 -7.80 19.18 0.68
C VAL A 12 -6.72 19.52 -0.34
N GLU A 13 -6.88 20.63 -1.07
CA GLU A 13 -5.90 21.11 -2.05
C GLU A 13 -4.59 21.56 -1.39
N GLU A 14 -4.67 22.12 -0.19
CA GLU A 14 -3.48 22.51 0.57
C GLU A 14 -2.76 21.27 1.13
N GLN A 15 -3.51 20.31 1.62
CA GLN A 15 -2.99 19.02 2.06
C GLN A 15 -2.32 18.25 0.90
N ALA A 16 -2.95 18.27 -0.28
CA ALA A 16 -2.41 17.67 -1.49
C ALA A 16 -1.09 18.32 -1.93
N ARG A 17 -1.01 19.66 -1.90
CA ARG A 17 0.23 20.40 -2.19
C ARG A 17 1.35 20.08 -1.21
N ALA A 18 1.03 19.96 0.07
CA ALA A 18 2.01 19.58 1.08
C ALA A 18 2.56 18.17 0.85
N ALA A 19 1.68 17.22 0.54
CA ALA A 19 2.03 15.85 0.20
C ALA A 19 2.91 15.79 -1.06
N GLU A 20 2.51 16.48 -2.13
CA GLU A 20 3.25 16.55 -3.40
C GLU A 20 4.63 17.17 -3.21
N SER A 21 4.72 18.30 -2.51
CA SER A 21 5.98 18.98 -2.22
C SER A 21 6.95 18.10 -1.44
N PHE A 22 6.44 17.33 -0.47
CA PHE A 22 7.28 16.39 0.27
C PHE A 22 7.82 15.27 -0.63
N VAL A 23 6.97 14.65 -1.44
CA VAL A 23 7.39 13.59 -2.35
C VAL A 23 8.37 14.12 -3.40
N GLN A 24 8.10 15.29 -4.00
CA GLN A 24 9.02 15.91 -4.96
C GLN A 24 10.38 16.22 -4.31
N GLY A 25 10.39 16.77 -3.10
CA GLY A 25 11.63 17.02 -2.35
C GLY A 25 12.41 15.72 -2.05
N LEU A 26 11.72 14.62 -1.83
CA LEU A 26 12.34 13.30 -1.67
C LEU A 26 12.99 12.82 -2.98
N LEU A 27 12.28 12.97 -4.11
CA LEU A 27 12.80 12.62 -5.44
C LEU A 27 14.05 13.43 -5.77
N ASP A 28 14.01 14.72 -5.49
CA ASP A 28 15.13 15.64 -5.72
C ASP A 28 16.35 15.28 -4.85
N ALA A 29 16.11 14.96 -3.58
CA ALA A 29 17.16 14.54 -2.65
C ALA A 29 17.87 13.23 -3.08
N PHE A 30 17.14 12.32 -3.71
CA PHE A 30 17.69 11.10 -4.30
C PHE A 30 18.23 11.29 -5.72
N ALA A 31 18.18 12.49 -6.25
CA ALA A 31 18.56 12.79 -7.64
C ALA A 31 17.84 11.91 -8.69
N LEU A 32 16.58 11.59 -8.41
CA LEU A 32 15.74 10.81 -9.32
C LEU A 32 15.05 11.77 -10.30
N GLY A 33 15.25 11.54 -11.60
CA GLY A 33 14.57 12.26 -12.67
C GLY A 33 13.11 11.80 -12.83
N ALA A 34 12.31 11.92 -11.75
CA ALA A 34 10.94 11.47 -11.68
C ALA A 34 9.99 12.63 -11.40
N GLY A 35 8.73 12.48 -11.78
CA GLY A 35 7.66 13.42 -11.53
C GLY A 35 6.57 12.85 -10.64
N VAL A 36 5.84 13.74 -9.98
CA VAL A 36 4.66 13.40 -9.19
C VAL A 36 3.42 13.94 -9.89
N LYS A 37 2.41 13.09 -10.06
CA LYS A 37 1.07 13.49 -10.48
C LYS A 37 0.13 13.35 -9.30
N THR A 38 -0.50 14.45 -8.93
CA THR A 38 -1.49 14.48 -7.84
C THR A 38 -2.89 14.46 -8.41
N THR A 39 -3.74 13.60 -7.85
CA THR A 39 -5.17 13.51 -8.17
C THR A 39 -5.98 13.59 -6.88
N ILE A 40 -7.06 14.37 -6.88
CA ILE A 40 -7.98 14.50 -5.75
C ILE A 40 -9.34 13.99 -6.21
N VAL A 41 -9.89 13.01 -5.51
CA VAL A 41 -11.23 12.46 -5.75
C VAL A 41 -11.88 12.19 -4.40
N ASP A 42 -13.08 12.75 -4.17
CA ASP A 42 -13.88 12.53 -2.96
C ASP A 42 -13.06 12.71 -1.65
N ASP A 43 -12.29 13.80 -1.56
CA ASP A 43 -11.38 14.11 -0.44
C ASP A 43 -10.26 13.07 -0.19
N GLU A 44 -10.00 12.21 -1.16
CA GLU A 44 -8.81 11.36 -1.19
C GLU A 44 -7.74 11.95 -2.10
N VAL A 45 -6.50 11.96 -1.64
CA VAL A 45 -5.33 12.44 -2.40
C VAL A 45 -4.51 11.25 -2.86
N ALA A 46 -4.38 11.08 -4.16
CA ALA A 46 -3.51 10.09 -4.77
C ALA A 46 -2.28 10.75 -5.40
N LEU A 47 -1.11 10.26 -5.05
CA LEU A 47 0.19 10.69 -5.58
C LEU A 47 0.79 9.55 -6.40
N ASP A 48 0.91 9.76 -7.71
CA ASP A 48 1.51 8.80 -8.64
C ASP A 48 2.90 9.27 -9.05
N VAL A 49 3.93 8.55 -8.65
CA VAL A 49 5.32 8.83 -9.05
C VAL A 49 5.63 8.08 -10.33
N THR A 50 6.06 8.82 -11.36
CA THR A 50 6.44 8.27 -12.66
C THR A 50 7.85 8.70 -13.06
N GLY A 51 8.58 7.82 -13.71
CA GLY A 51 9.96 8.04 -14.14
C GLY A 51 10.70 6.73 -14.34
N ASP A 52 12.00 6.83 -14.53
CA ASP A 52 12.88 5.68 -14.71
C ASP A 52 13.60 5.31 -13.41
N HIS A 53 13.97 4.03 -13.28
CA HIS A 53 14.79 3.51 -12.18
C HIS A 53 14.21 3.75 -10.77
N LEU A 54 12.88 3.65 -10.62
CA LEU A 54 12.17 3.91 -9.37
C LEU A 54 12.19 2.74 -8.36
N GLY A 55 12.92 1.67 -8.64
CA GLY A 55 12.97 0.47 -7.79
C GLY A 55 13.40 0.76 -6.33
N LEU A 56 14.25 1.77 -6.12
CA LEU A 56 14.66 2.20 -4.79
C LEU A 56 13.48 2.71 -3.95
N LEU A 57 12.53 3.39 -4.58
CA LEU A 57 11.34 3.94 -3.90
C LEU A 57 10.28 2.86 -3.62
N VAL A 58 10.33 1.75 -4.31
CA VAL A 58 9.44 0.61 -4.07
C VAL A 58 9.99 -0.26 -2.95
N GLY A 59 11.26 -0.65 -3.03
CA GLY A 59 11.92 -1.53 -2.08
C GLY A 59 11.40 -2.98 -2.14
N PRO A 60 11.96 -3.88 -1.30
CA PRO A 60 11.53 -5.27 -1.25
C PRO A 60 10.03 -5.38 -0.91
N ARG A 61 9.26 -5.98 -1.81
CA ARG A 61 7.81 -6.19 -1.62
C ARG A 61 7.02 -4.91 -1.30
N GLY A 62 7.50 -3.75 -1.77
CA GLY A 62 6.86 -2.46 -1.53
C GLY A 62 7.12 -1.85 -0.14
N ALA A 63 8.09 -2.36 0.61
CA ALA A 63 8.37 -1.88 1.97
C ALA A 63 8.77 -0.40 2.00
N THR A 64 9.62 0.03 1.07
CA THR A 64 10.03 1.43 0.97
C THR A 64 8.86 2.32 0.58
N LEU A 65 8.04 1.89 -0.39
CA LEU A 65 6.84 2.60 -0.79
C LEU A 65 5.86 2.80 0.37
N ASN A 66 5.63 1.77 1.18
CA ASN A 66 4.78 1.87 2.35
C ASN A 66 5.35 2.85 3.40
N ALA A 67 6.66 2.86 3.61
CA ALA A 67 7.32 3.80 4.51
C ALA A 67 7.20 5.26 4.00
N ILE A 68 7.35 5.48 2.69
CA ILE A 68 7.17 6.80 2.07
C ILE A 68 5.73 7.28 2.28
N GLU A 69 4.73 6.44 2.03
CA GLU A 69 3.32 6.78 2.24
C GLU A 69 3.05 7.17 3.70
N GLU A 70 3.61 6.46 4.66
CA GLU A 70 3.47 6.78 6.09
C GLU A 70 4.11 8.12 6.45
N LEU A 71 5.28 8.43 5.89
CA LEU A 71 5.92 9.74 6.06
C LEU A 71 5.07 10.87 5.47
N VAL A 72 4.52 10.67 4.28
CA VAL A 72 3.62 11.68 3.65
C VAL A 72 2.40 11.93 4.54
N ARG A 73 1.76 10.87 5.04
CA ARG A 73 0.63 11.00 5.98
C ARG A 73 1.02 11.78 7.22
N THR A 74 2.18 11.47 7.79
CA THR A 74 2.69 12.16 8.99
C THR A 74 2.91 13.64 8.73
N VAL A 75 3.48 14.01 7.58
CA VAL A 75 3.68 15.41 7.20
C VAL A 75 2.36 16.17 7.11
N VAL A 76 1.37 15.57 6.45
CA VAL A 76 0.04 16.20 6.31
C VAL A 76 -0.70 16.26 7.65
N GLN A 77 -0.66 15.21 8.45
CA GLN A 77 -1.30 15.19 9.77
C GLN A 77 -0.77 16.26 10.71
N ARG A 78 0.52 16.58 10.63
CA ARG A 78 1.10 17.69 11.43
C ARG A 78 0.56 19.06 11.04
N GLN A 79 0.10 19.24 9.81
CA GLN A 79 -0.47 20.50 9.33
C GLN A 79 -1.96 20.61 9.61
N THR A 80 -2.62 19.50 9.90
CA THR A 80 -4.08 19.40 10.03
C THR A 80 -4.55 19.06 11.45
N ASP A 81 -3.67 19.16 12.45
CA ASP A 81 -3.96 18.76 13.84
C ASP A 81 -4.61 17.36 13.96
N GLY A 82 -4.16 16.43 13.12
CA GLY A 82 -4.63 15.05 13.11
C GLY A 82 -5.87 14.77 12.26
N HIS A 83 -6.46 15.77 11.62
CA HIS A 83 -7.65 15.63 10.77
C HIS A 83 -7.30 15.58 9.27
N GLY A 84 -6.22 14.86 8.92
CA GLY A 84 -5.77 14.75 7.53
C GLY A 84 -6.70 13.88 6.67
N VAL A 85 -6.77 14.23 5.38
CA VAL A 85 -7.45 13.43 4.34
C VAL A 85 -6.76 12.10 4.11
N ARG A 86 -7.45 11.17 3.46
CA ARG A 86 -6.82 9.91 3.04
C ARG A 86 -5.79 10.19 1.95
N ILE A 87 -4.58 9.68 2.13
CA ILE A 87 -3.48 9.84 1.18
C ILE A 87 -2.99 8.46 0.76
N SER A 88 -2.81 8.29 -0.55
CA SER A 88 -2.17 7.13 -1.14
C SER A 88 -0.99 7.56 -2.01
N VAL A 89 0.07 6.76 -1.99
CA VAL A 89 1.25 6.94 -2.85
C VAL A 89 1.46 5.67 -3.66
N ASP A 90 1.66 5.82 -4.96
CA ASP A 90 2.10 4.72 -5.82
C ASP A 90 3.32 5.12 -6.63
N VAL A 91 4.12 4.15 -7.01
CA VAL A 91 5.37 4.33 -7.75
C VAL A 91 5.38 3.40 -8.96
N GLY A 92 5.31 3.97 -10.15
CA GLY A 92 5.38 3.23 -11.41
C GLY A 92 4.30 2.16 -11.58
N GLY A 93 3.13 2.36 -10.97
CA GLY A 93 2.04 1.37 -11.02
C GLY A 93 2.33 0.09 -10.23
N TYR A 94 3.21 0.17 -9.22
CA TYR A 94 3.65 -1.01 -8.47
C TYR A 94 2.50 -1.78 -7.81
N ARG A 95 1.54 -1.07 -7.19
CA ARG A 95 0.48 -1.73 -6.42
C ARG A 95 -0.41 -2.61 -7.31
N ALA A 96 -0.74 -2.15 -8.52
CA ALA A 96 -1.53 -2.94 -9.47
C ALA A 96 -0.75 -4.19 -9.94
N LYS A 97 0.50 -4.00 -10.35
CA LYS A 97 1.38 -5.11 -10.78
C LYS A 97 1.61 -6.13 -9.67
N ARG A 98 1.80 -5.67 -8.44
CA ARG A 98 1.96 -6.54 -7.27
C ARG A 98 0.71 -7.37 -7.02
N ARG A 99 -0.46 -6.76 -7.10
CA ARG A 99 -1.75 -7.45 -6.95
C ARG A 99 -1.91 -8.55 -8.00
N GLU A 100 -1.72 -8.24 -9.28
CA GLU A 100 -1.83 -9.20 -10.38
C GLU A 100 -0.88 -10.39 -10.20
N ALA A 101 0.38 -10.11 -9.84
CA ALA A 101 1.36 -11.15 -9.58
C ALA A 101 0.97 -12.06 -8.39
N LEU A 102 0.43 -11.48 -7.32
CA LEU A 102 -0.05 -12.24 -6.17
C LEU A 102 -1.30 -13.07 -6.50
N GLU A 103 -2.20 -12.56 -7.32
CA GLU A 103 -3.37 -13.29 -7.77
C GLU A 103 -2.99 -14.54 -8.57
N GLU A 104 -2.10 -14.39 -9.55
CA GLU A 104 -1.61 -15.50 -10.36
C GLU A 104 -0.83 -16.52 -9.53
N PHE A 105 0.04 -16.03 -8.67
CA PHE A 105 0.81 -16.87 -7.74
C PHE A 105 -0.10 -17.68 -6.82
N THR A 106 -1.13 -17.05 -6.27
CA THR A 106 -2.10 -17.73 -5.39
C THR A 106 -2.85 -18.82 -6.12
N ARG A 107 -3.32 -18.58 -7.36
CA ARG A 107 -3.97 -19.61 -8.17
C ARG A 107 -3.07 -20.81 -8.42
N THR A 108 -1.79 -20.55 -8.74
CA THR A 108 -0.79 -21.61 -8.95
C THR A 108 -0.57 -22.44 -7.69
N LEU A 109 -0.45 -21.81 -6.53
CA LEU A 109 -0.25 -22.52 -5.27
C LEU A 109 -1.50 -23.27 -4.79
N ALA A 110 -2.69 -22.70 -5.02
CA ALA A 110 -3.95 -23.36 -4.73
C ALA A 110 -4.10 -24.67 -5.54
N ALA A 111 -3.73 -24.68 -6.81
CA ALA A 111 -3.71 -25.90 -7.62
C ALA A 111 -2.79 -26.98 -7.01
N ARG A 112 -1.60 -26.60 -6.55
CA ARG A 112 -0.67 -27.52 -5.86
C ARG A 112 -1.23 -28.06 -4.55
N VAL A 113 -1.95 -27.24 -3.79
CA VAL A 113 -2.62 -27.67 -2.55
C VAL A 113 -3.69 -28.72 -2.86
N LEU A 114 -4.48 -28.50 -3.90
CA LEU A 114 -5.52 -29.46 -4.33
C LEU A 114 -4.92 -30.78 -4.83
N GLU A 115 -3.84 -30.73 -5.61
CA GLU A 115 -3.17 -31.93 -6.12
C GLU A 115 -2.49 -32.74 -5.01
N SER A 116 -1.80 -32.07 -4.09
CA SER A 116 -1.01 -32.72 -3.04
C SER A 116 -1.82 -33.11 -1.80
N GLY A 117 -2.98 -32.49 -1.60
CA GLY A 117 -3.77 -32.63 -0.36
C GLY A 117 -3.05 -32.10 0.88
N ARG A 118 -1.99 -31.30 0.75
CA ARG A 118 -1.16 -30.81 1.85
C ARG A 118 -1.22 -29.30 1.99
N PRO A 119 -1.23 -28.78 3.23
CA PRO A 119 -1.12 -27.34 3.47
C PRO A 119 0.19 -26.78 2.93
N LEU A 120 0.13 -25.51 2.46
CA LEU A 120 1.28 -24.78 1.96
C LEU A 120 1.32 -23.39 2.58
N ALA A 121 2.40 -23.11 3.32
CA ALA A 121 2.65 -21.80 3.93
C ALA A 121 3.38 -20.90 2.94
N LEU A 122 2.85 -19.69 2.76
CA LEU A 122 3.49 -18.64 1.97
C LEU A 122 4.54 -17.91 2.80
N GLU A 123 5.36 -17.11 2.14
CA GLU A 123 6.27 -16.21 2.85
C GLU A 123 5.52 -15.09 3.59
N PRO A 124 6.11 -14.51 4.64
CA PRO A 124 5.55 -13.35 5.31
C PRO A 124 5.30 -12.20 4.34
N MET A 125 4.16 -11.55 4.49
CA MET A 125 3.74 -10.45 3.63
C MET A 125 2.89 -9.43 4.36
N SER A 126 2.72 -8.24 3.76
CA SER A 126 1.92 -7.16 4.32
C SER A 126 0.44 -7.56 4.48
N ALA A 127 -0.30 -6.81 5.32
CA ALA A 127 -1.73 -7.05 5.49
C ALA A 127 -2.51 -6.88 4.16
N ALA A 128 -2.10 -5.92 3.32
CA ALA A 128 -2.69 -5.71 2.00
C ALA A 128 -2.46 -6.91 1.06
N ASP A 129 -1.24 -7.45 1.03
CA ASP A 129 -0.89 -8.64 0.24
C ASP A 129 -1.65 -9.87 0.76
N ARG A 130 -1.72 -10.06 2.08
CA ARG A 130 -2.49 -11.16 2.68
C ARG A 130 -3.96 -11.12 2.28
N LYS A 131 -4.55 -9.92 2.24
CA LYS A 131 -5.93 -9.74 1.77
C LYS A 131 -6.11 -10.22 0.34
N VAL A 132 -5.21 -9.87 -0.58
CA VAL A 132 -5.27 -10.34 -1.97
C VAL A 132 -5.25 -11.87 -2.03
N VAL A 133 -4.35 -12.51 -1.28
CA VAL A 133 -4.26 -13.97 -1.22
C VAL A 133 -5.56 -14.60 -0.69
N HIS A 134 -6.14 -14.05 0.38
CA HIS A 134 -7.41 -14.55 0.94
C HIS A 134 -8.58 -14.37 -0.04
N ASP A 135 -8.66 -13.20 -0.68
CA ASP A 135 -9.72 -12.90 -1.66
C ASP A 135 -9.67 -13.90 -2.83
N VAL A 136 -8.48 -14.19 -3.36
CA VAL A 136 -8.30 -15.17 -4.45
C VAL A 136 -8.58 -16.60 -3.98
N ALA A 137 -8.03 -17.02 -2.84
CA ALA A 137 -8.26 -18.36 -2.30
C ALA A 137 -9.75 -18.63 -2.04
N GLY A 138 -10.48 -17.61 -1.59
CA GLY A 138 -11.94 -17.70 -1.38
C GLY A 138 -12.77 -17.89 -2.65
N THR A 139 -12.18 -17.69 -3.84
CA THR A 139 -12.83 -17.95 -5.14
C THR A 139 -12.55 -19.35 -5.67
N ILE A 140 -11.71 -20.15 -5.00
CA ILE A 140 -11.26 -21.45 -5.47
C ILE A 140 -11.89 -22.54 -4.62
N ASP A 141 -12.76 -23.36 -5.21
CA ASP A 141 -13.42 -24.46 -4.53
C ASP A 141 -12.39 -25.48 -4.00
N GLY A 142 -12.60 -25.92 -2.77
CA GLY A 142 -11.73 -26.90 -2.11
C GLY A 142 -10.46 -26.35 -1.49
N VAL A 143 -10.27 -25.01 -1.49
CA VAL A 143 -9.13 -24.36 -0.86
C VAL A 143 -9.60 -23.43 0.27
N ALA A 144 -9.00 -23.58 1.43
CA ALA A 144 -9.15 -22.66 2.55
C ALA A 144 -7.85 -21.88 2.79
N SER A 145 -7.94 -20.68 3.34
CA SER A 145 -6.80 -19.84 3.66
C SER A 145 -6.89 -19.27 5.08
N GLU A 146 -5.77 -19.26 5.78
CA GLU A 146 -5.66 -18.75 7.14
C GLU A 146 -4.39 -17.92 7.31
N SER A 147 -4.46 -16.83 8.08
CA SER A 147 -3.27 -16.03 8.42
C SER A 147 -2.69 -16.50 9.73
N GLU A 148 -1.40 -16.84 9.73
CA GLU A 148 -0.64 -17.30 10.89
C GLU A 148 0.49 -16.35 11.25
N GLY A 149 0.86 -16.32 12.55
CA GLY A 149 1.94 -15.52 13.07
C GLY A 149 1.57 -14.07 13.36
N GLU A 150 2.57 -13.29 13.73
CA GLU A 150 2.46 -11.87 14.06
C GLU A 150 3.32 -11.03 13.11
N ASP A 151 2.90 -9.80 12.84
CA ASP A 151 3.69 -8.89 12.00
C ASP A 151 5.05 -8.61 12.68
N PRO A 152 6.16 -8.53 11.94
CA PRO A 152 6.28 -8.56 10.48
C PRO A 152 6.39 -9.95 9.84
N ARG A 153 6.27 -11.03 10.61
CA ARG A 153 6.41 -12.43 10.14
C ARG A 153 5.09 -13.10 9.80
N ARG A 154 3.99 -12.36 9.81
CA ARG A 154 2.66 -12.90 9.52
C ARG A 154 2.52 -13.31 8.06
N ARG A 155 1.99 -14.49 7.82
CA ARG A 155 1.87 -15.15 6.51
C ARG A 155 0.51 -15.76 6.31
N VAL A 156 0.21 -16.14 5.08
CA VAL A 156 -0.97 -16.94 4.76
C VAL A 156 -0.58 -18.41 4.58
N VAL A 157 -1.42 -19.31 5.06
CA VAL A 157 -1.34 -20.75 4.79
C VAL A 157 -2.57 -21.13 3.95
N LEU A 158 -2.33 -21.74 2.81
CA LEU A 158 -3.34 -22.37 1.98
C LEU A 158 -3.45 -23.84 2.37
N ARG A 159 -4.68 -24.36 2.50
CA ARG A 159 -4.94 -25.76 2.84
C ARG A 159 -6.15 -26.31 2.08
N PRO A 160 -6.28 -27.62 1.92
CA PRO A 160 -7.52 -28.22 1.47
C PRO A 160 -8.66 -27.83 2.42
N ALA A 161 -9.85 -27.50 1.87
CA ALA A 161 -11.04 -27.14 2.64
C ALA A 161 -11.72 -28.38 3.23
#